data_07e6c1a36cde8d965472f8a082fa16bc
#
_entry.id   07e6c1a36cde8d965472f8a082fa16bc
#
_cell.length_a   1.000
_cell.length_b   1.000
_cell.length_c   1.000
_cell.angle_alpha   90.00
_cell.angle_beta   90.00
_cell.angle_gamma   90.00
#
_symmetry.space_group_name_H-M   'P 1'
#
loop_
_entity.id
_entity.type
_entity.pdbx_description
1 polymer ?
#
loop_
_entity_poly.entity_id
_entity_poly.type
_entity_poly.pdbx_seq_one_letter_code
_entity_poly.pdbx_strand_id
1 'polypeptide(L)'
;RNSLGEFNDSFYNIIHPIYAMILSYIDGRESQECINEAANELGVSYELVEGFVKGLLNKSEQICIKNGELTSAFPPNTIISIPEKNVQRRYDSKLFAYDKIDLRMKRHLTPSTITLMLNNVCVTDCVYCYQDKTRKVNCGIPLERILEIIHEAHELHVNTFDVVGGEFFLYPHWKE
;
A
#
# COMPACT_ATOMS: atom_id res chain seq x y z
N ARG A 1 -2.56 1.30 12.08
CA ARG A 1 -2.11 1.31 13.50
C ARG A 1 -2.20 2.73 14.02
N ASN A 2 -2.72 2.93 15.21
CA ASN A 2 -2.58 4.21 15.91
C ASN A 2 -1.14 4.36 16.43
N SER A 3 -0.81 5.54 16.97
CA SER A 3 0.53 5.85 17.50
C SER A 3 1.00 4.94 18.64
N LEU A 4 0.11 4.14 19.22
CA LEU A 4 0.39 3.18 20.30
C LEU A 4 0.53 1.74 19.79
N GLY A 5 0.39 1.50 18.49
CA GLY A 5 0.48 0.17 17.90
C GLY A 5 -0.74 -0.72 18.11
N GLU A 6 -1.82 -0.20 18.70
CA GLU A 6 -3.08 -0.91 18.81
C GLU A 6 -3.74 -1.06 17.45
N PHE A 7 -4.30 -2.25 17.19
CA PHE A 7 -5.15 -2.48 16.03
C PHE A 7 -6.47 -1.74 16.27
N ASN A 8 -6.71 -0.70 15.49
CA ASN A 8 -8.01 -0.09 15.45
C ASN A 8 -8.82 -0.83 14.36
N ASP A 9 -9.88 -1.53 14.76
CA ASP A 9 -10.77 -2.26 13.84
C ASP A 9 -11.34 -1.37 12.72
N SER A 10 -11.34 -0.05 12.91
CA SER A 10 -11.74 0.92 11.88
C SER A 10 -10.81 0.97 10.64
N PHE A 11 -9.60 0.38 10.69
CA PHE A 11 -8.71 0.27 9.53
C PHE A 11 -9.02 -0.90 8.58
N TYR A 12 -9.90 -1.81 8.99
CA TYR A 12 -10.29 -2.97 8.20
C TYR A 12 -11.77 -2.87 7.80
N ASN A 13 -12.09 -1.85 7.03
CA ASN A 13 -13.42 -1.72 6.48
C ASN A 13 -13.53 -2.53 5.18
N ILE A 14 -14.54 -3.36 5.09
CA ILE A 14 -14.91 -3.99 3.84
C ILE A 14 -15.59 -2.91 2.99
N ILE A 15 -15.11 -2.72 1.78
CA ILE A 15 -15.74 -1.86 0.79
C ILE A 15 -16.37 -2.72 -0.32
N HIS A 16 -17.44 -2.22 -0.93
CA HIS A 16 -18.02 -2.89 -2.07
C HIS A 16 -17.02 -2.92 -3.24
N PRO A 17 -16.85 -4.05 -3.94
CA PRO A 17 -15.86 -4.21 -5.02
C PRO A 17 -15.87 -3.10 -6.06
N ILE A 18 -17.04 -2.61 -6.45
CA ILE A 18 -17.16 -1.54 -7.44
C ILE A 18 -16.41 -0.28 -7.05
N TYR A 19 -16.36 0.05 -5.75
CA TYR A 19 -15.61 1.22 -5.28
C TYR A 19 -14.11 1.01 -5.37
N ALA A 20 -13.62 -0.21 -5.05
CA ALA A 20 -12.20 -0.53 -5.23
C ALA A 20 -11.81 -0.48 -6.72
N MET A 21 -12.70 -0.99 -7.60
CA MET A 21 -12.51 -0.93 -9.05
C MET A 21 -12.44 0.53 -9.53
N ILE A 22 -13.36 1.41 -9.10
CA ILE A 22 -13.33 2.83 -9.46
C ILE A 22 -12.04 3.49 -8.94
N LEU A 23 -11.68 3.25 -7.68
CA LEU A 23 -10.48 3.84 -7.07
C LEU A 23 -9.19 3.43 -7.80
N SER A 24 -9.14 2.26 -8.41
CA SER A 24 -7.98 1.80 -9.18
C SER A 24 -7.68 2.66 -10.41
N TYR A 25 -8.64 3.44 -10.90
CA TYR A 25 -8.46 4.38 -12.02
C TYR A 25 -7.93 5.75 -11.57
N ILE A 26 -7.95 6.05 -10.27
CA ILE A 26 -7.46 7.32 -9.73
C ILE A 26 -5.95 7.22 -9.51
N ASP A 27 -5.20 7.53 -10.54
CA ASP A 27 -3.76 7.28 -10.64
C ASP A 27 -2.89 8.56 -10.72
N GLY A 28 -3.49 9.72 -10.44
CA GLY A 28 -2.79 11.01 -10.47
C GLY A 28 -2.83 11.74 -11.82
N ARG A 29 -3.51 11.18 -12.83
CA ARG A 29 -3.90 11.87 -14.05
C ARG A 29 -5.02 12.89 -13.76
N GLU A 30 -5.43 13.59 -14.79
CA GLU A 30 -6.58 14.50 -14.69
C GLU A 30 -7.85 13.75 -14.29
N SER A 31 -8.57 14.29 -13.30
CA SER A 31 -9.76 13.64 -12.75
C SER A 31 -10.79 13.26 -13.80
N GLN A 32 -10.96 14.11 -14.83
CA GLN A 32 -11.90 13.88 -15.91
C GLN A 32 -11.53 12.65 -16.76
N GLU A 33 -10.23 12.47 -17.04
CA GLU A 33 -9.74 11.29 -17.77
C GLU A 33 -9.99 10.02 -16.95
N CYS A 34 -9.64 10.02 -15.67
CA CYS A 34 -9.82 8.89 -14.77
C CYS A 34 -11.31 8.49 -14.66
N ILE A 35 -12.20 9.48 -14.51
CA ILE A 35 -13.65 9.24 -14.39
C ILE A 35 -14.21 8.67 -15.69
N ASN A 36 -13.85 9.25 -16.85
CA ASN A 36 -14.32 8.77 -18.15
C ASN A 36 -13.85 7.33 -18.41
N GLU A 37 -12.59 7.05 -18.17
CA GLU A 37 -12.03 5.72 -18.36
C GLU A 37 -12.69 4.69 -17.45
N ALA A 38 -12.84 5.01 -16.15
CA ALA A 38 -13.52 4.14 -15.19
C ALA A 38 -14.97 3.85 -15.61
N ALA A 39 -15.73 4.87 -16.00
CA ALA A 39 -17.11 4.71 -16.44
C ALA A 39 -17.21 3.79 -17.67
N ASN A 40 -16.37 4.00 -18.67
CA ASN A 40 -16.38 3.25 -19.91
C ASN A 40 -15.96 1.77 -19.69
N GLU A 41 -14.85 1.55 -18.99
CA GLU A 41 -14.31 0.19 -18.82
C GLU A 41 -15.12 -0.66 -17.84
N LEU A 42 -15.71 -0.03 -16.80
CA LEU A 42 -16.55 -0.73 -15.84
C LEU A 42 -18.01 -0.85 -16.28
N GLY A 43 -18.41 -0.17 -17.36
CA GLY A 43 -19.79 -0.19 -17.85
C GLY A 43 -20.78 0.46 -16.86
N VAL A 44 -20.34 1.46 -16.11
CA VAL A 44 -21.17 2.20 -15.15
C VAL A 44 -21.42 3.62 -15.63
N SER A 45 -22.47 4.27 -15.11
CA SER A 45 -22.77 5.64 -15.56
C SER A 45 -21.68 6.61 -15.11
N TYR A 46 -21.41 7.60 -15.95
CA TYR A 46 -20.46 8.68 -15.65
C TYR A 46 -20.80 9.39 -14.35
N GLU A 47 -22.09 9.71 -14.16
CA GLU A 47 -22.60 10.43 -12.99
C GLU A 47 -22.35 9.67 -11.69
N LEU A 48 -22.43 8.33 -11.74
CA LEU A 48 -22.12 7.49 -10.58
C LEU A 48 -20.65 7.60 -10.20
N VAL A 49 -19.75 7.47 -11.19
CA VAL A 49 -18.30 7.55 -10.94
C VAL A 49 -17.91 8.95 -10.48
N GLU A 50 -18.40 9.98 -11.17
CA GLU A 50 -18.16 11.38 -10.81
C GLU A 50 -18.65 11.71 -9.41
N GLY A 51 -19.88 11.32 -9.09
CA GLY A 51 -20.48 11.52 -7.77
C GLY A 51 -19.67 10.85 -6.67
N PHE A 52 -19.21 9.62 -6.90
CA PHE A 52 -18.37 8.91 -5.97
C PHE A 52 -17.02 9.61 -5.76
N VAL A 53 -16.31 9.95 -6.83
CA VAL A 53 -15.02 10.64 -6.76
C VAL A 53 -15.13 11.99 -6.07
N LYS A 54 -16.11 12.83 -6.47
CA LYS A 54 -16.37 14.13 -5.83
C LYS A 54 -16.76 13.97 -4.35
N GLY A 55 -17.50 12.93 -4.02
CA GLY A 55 -17.92 12.61 -2.65
C GLY A 55 -16.75 12.30 -1.72
N LEU A 56 -15.63 11.79 -2.24
CA LEU A 56 -14.42 11.44 -1.46
C LEU A 56 -13.31 12.49 -1.57
N LEU A 57 -13.34 13.36 -2.58
CA LEU A 57 -12.27 14.30 -2.87
C LEU A 57 -12.05 15.30 -1.73
N ASN A 58 -10.83 15.33 -1.18
CA ASN A 58 -10.40 16.25 -0.11
C ASN A 58 -11.30 16.24 1.14
N LYS A 59 -11.92 15.11 1.45
CA LYS A 59 -12.75 15.00 2.65
C LYS A 59 -11.88 14.75 3.87
N SER A 60 -12.01 15.61 4.87
CA SER A 60 -11.33 15.50 6.17
C SER A 60 -12.03 14.56 7.15
N GLU A 61 -13.21 14.07 6.80
CA GLU A 61 -14.01 13.15 7.60
C GLU A 61 -14.12 11.78 6.94
N GLN A 62 -14.42 10.76 7.73
CA GLN A 62 -14.75 9.44 7.20
C GLN A 62 -16.09 9.49 6.47
N ILE A 63 -16.12 8.98 5.25
CA ILE A 63 -17.34 8.89 4.43
C ILE A 63 -17.84 7.45 4.44
N CYS A 64 -19.10 7.26 4.78
CA CYS A 64 -19.77 5.98 4.75
C CYS A 64 -20.82 5.94 3.63
N ILE A 65 -20.74 4.92 2.77
CA ILE A 65 -21.71 4.70 1.68
C ILE A 65 -22.41 3.36 1.93
N LYS A 66 -23.72 3.40 2.03
CA LYS A 66 -24.52 2.20 2.26
C LYS A 66 -25.04 1.61 0.95
N ASN A 67 -24.77 0.34 0.74
CA ASN A 67 -25.26 -0.46 -0.39
C ASN A 67 -25.98 -1.69 0.16
N GLY A 68 -27.31 -1.64 0.25
CA GLY A 68 -28.08 -2.69 0.88
C GLY A 68 -27.67 -2.86 2.34
N GLU A 69 -27.22 -4.07 2.70
CA GLU A 69 -26.74 -4.37 4.07
C GLU A 69 -25.26 -4.02 4.27
N LEU A 70 -24.50 -3.80 3.19
CA LEU A 70 -23.08 -3.47 3.26
C LEU A 70 -22.90 -1.96 3.42
N THR A 71 -22.13 -1.56 4.43
CA THR A 71 -21.65 -0.20 4.60
C THR A 71 -20.17 -0.15 4.27
N SER A 72 -19.84 0.57 3.20
CA SER A 72 -18.45 0.83 2.80
C SER A 72 -17.98 2.11 3.49
N ALA A 73 -16.89 2.03 4.25
CA ALA A 73 -16.35 3.18 4.95
C ALA A 73 -14.99 3.59 4.36
N PHE A 74 -14.87 4.85 4.01
CA PHE A 74 -13.68 5.44 3.41
C PHE A 74 -13.05 6.40 4.42
N PRO A 75 -11.76 6.21 4.76
CA PRO A 75 -11.07 7.09 5.72
C PRO A 75 -10.95 8.52 5.16
N PRO A 76 -10.65 9.50 6.03
CA PRO A 76 -10.34 10.85 5.60
C PRO A 76 -9.25 10.87 4.51
N ASN A 77 -9.37 11.80 3.57
CA ASN A 77 -8.39 11.98 2.49
C ASN A 77 -8.16 10.73 1.62
N THR A 78 -9.17 9.90 1.42
CA THR A 78 -9.11 8.74 0.49
C THR A 78 -8.73 9.19 -0.92
N ILE A 79 -9.26 10.33 -1.39
CA ILE A 79 -8.85 10.98 -2.64
C ILE A 79 -8.43 12.41 -2.31
N ILE A 80 -7.23 12.78 -2.74
CA ILE A 80 -6.68 14.14 -2.55
C ILE A 80 -6.34 14.77 -3.89
N SER A 81 -6.49 16.10 -3.97
CA SER A 81 -5.95 16.87 -5.10
C SER A 81 -4.45 17.03 -4.93
N ILE A 82 -3.71 16.79 -5.99
CA ILE A 82 -2.27 17.03 -6.04
C ILE A 82 -1.98 18.20 -6.97
N PRO A 83 -1.06 19.12 -6.63
CA PRO A 83 -0.80 20.33 -7.42
C PRO A 83 -0.07 20.03 -8.73
N GLU A 84 0.69 18.96 -8.82
CA GLU A 84 1.42 18.53 -10.00
C GLU A 84 0.97 17.14 -10.42
N LYS A 85 0.90 16.92 -11.75
CA LYS A 85 0.59 15.59 -12.30
C LYS A 85 1.70 14.62 -11.88
N ASN A 86 1.39 13.72 -10.99
CA ASN A 86 2.26 12.63 -10.59
C ASN A 86 1.54 11.32 -10.86
N VAL A 87 1.67 10.82 -12.09
CA VAL A 87 1.01 9.58 -12.52
C VAL A 87 1.65 8.41 -11.77
N GLN A 88 0.86 7.78 -10.94
CA GLN A 88 1.26 6.58 -10.21
C GLN A 88 0.90 5.33 -11.01
N ARG A 89 1.52 4.21 -10.63
CA ARG A 89 1.18 2.91 -11.20
C ARG A 89 -0.28 2.58 -10.89
N ARG A 90 -1.03 2.26 -11.92
CA ARG A 90 -2.43 1.86 -11.80
C ARG A 90 -2.55 0.38 -11.45
N TYR A 91 -3.44 0.07 -10.55
CA TYR A 91 -3.86 -1.31 -10.29
C TYR A 91 -4.80 -1.80 -11.38
N ASP A 92 -4.72 -3.09 -11.73
CA ASP A 92 -5.73 -3.69 -12.60
C ASP A 92 -7.06 -3.78 -11.83
N SER A 93 -8.07 -3.06 -12.33
CA SER A 93 -9.41 -3.03 -11.73
C SER A 93 -10.04 -4.42 -11.59
N LYS A 94 -9.71 -5.35 -12.51
CA LYS A 94 -10.21 -6.73 -12.51
C LYS A 94 -9.78 -7.53 -11.28
N LEU A 95 -8.68 -7.14 -10.63
CA LEU A 95 -8.24 -7.78 -9.38
C LEU A 95 -9.22 -7.58 -8.23
N PHE A 96 -10.06 -6.54 -8.31
CA PHE A 96 -11.06 -6.21 -7.30
C PHE A 96 -12.47 -6.72 -7.66
N ALA A 97 -12.63 -7.42 -8.79
CA ALA A 97 -13.91 -7.99 -9.17
C ALA A 97 -14.37 -9.04 -8.16
N TYR A 98 -15.68 -9.12 -7.94
CA TYR A 98 -16.29 -9.95 -6.88
C TYR A 98 -15.89 -11.43 -6.95
N ASP A 99 -15.75 -11.98 -8.15
CA ASP A 99 -15.32 -13.36 -8.40
C ASP A 99 -13.84 -13.62 -8.08
N LYS A 100 -13.03 -12.56 -7.94
CA LYS A 100 -11.61 -12.65 -7.60
C LYS A 100 -11.33 -12.47 -6.11
N ILE A 101 -12.32 -12.01 -5.33
CA ILE A 101 -12.16 -11.75 -3.91
C ILE A 101 -12.46 -13.03 -3.14
N ASP A 102 -11.46 -13.59 -2.46
CA ASP A 102 -11.66 -14.66 -1.49
C ASP A 102 -12.01 -14.08 -0.11
N LEU A 103 -13.29 -13.97 0.17
CA LEU A 103 -13.81 -13.49 1.45
C LEU A 103 -13.49 -14.42 2.63
N ARG A 104 -13.00 -15.63 2.37
CA ARG A 104 -12.59 -16.59 3.41
C ARG A 104 -11.18 -16.32 3.91
N MET A 105 -10.35 -15.67 3.11
CA MET A 105 -8.98 -15.35 3.48
C MET A 105 -8.92 -14.04 4.26
N LYS A 106 -8.66 -14.14 5.56
CA LYS A 106 -8.38 -12.99 6.43
C LYS A 106 -6.89 -12.58 6.42
N ARG A 107 -6.16 -12.91 5.38
CA ARG A 107 -4.73 -12.57 5.23
C ARG A 107 -4.48 -11.93 3.88
N HIS A 108 -3.47 -11.08 3.83
CA HIS A 108 -2.99 -10.55 2.57
C HIS A 108 -2.39 -11.65 1.70
N LEU A 109 -2.59 -11.59 0.39
CA LEU A 109 -1.94 -12.47 -0.58
C LEU A 109 -0.43 -12.18 -0.68
N THR A 110 -0.06 -10.94 -0.39
CA THR A 110 1.32 -10.46 -0.39
C THR A 110 1.66 -9.88 0.98
N PRO A 111 2.94 -9.86 1.38
CA PRO A 111 3.34 -9.20 2.61
C PRO A 111 3.05 -7.69 2.53
N SER A 112 2.51 -7.13 3.60
CA SER A 112 2.34 -5.67 3.72
C SER A 112 3.66 -4.96 4.05
N THR A 113 4.57 -5.67 4.69
CA THR A 113 5.88 -5.16 5.10
C THR A 113 6.95 -6.19 4.81
N ILE A 114 8.06 -5.75 4.26
CA ILE A 114 9.30 -6.53 4.14
C ILE A 114 10.36 -5.82 4.96
N THR A 115 11.07 -6.58 5.79
CA THR A 115 12.21 -6.07 6.55
C THR A 115 13.47 -6.82 6.12
N LEU A 116 14.43 -6.12 5.54
CA LEU A 116 15.73 -6.66 5.18
C LEU A 116 16.75 -6.39 6.28
N MET A 117 17.41 -7.45 6.72
CA MET A 117 18.56 -7.36 7.62
C MET A 117 19.84 -7.54 6.80
N LEU A 118 20.52 -6.43 6.49
CA LEU A 118 21.68 -6.44 5.60
C LEU A 118 22.95 -7.00 6.26
N ASN A 119 23.14 -6.73 7.54
CA ASN A 119 24.25 -7.21 8.34
C ASN A 119 23.87 -7.25 9.82
N ASN A 120 24.72 -7.80 10.65
CA ASN A 120 24.59 -7.76 12.11
C ASN A 120 25.83 -7.17 12.81
N VAL A 121 26.63 -6.42 12.07
CA VAL A 121 27.84 -5.75 12.58
C VAL A 121 27.48 -4.32 12.97
N CYS A 122 27.92 -3.93 14.17
CA CYS A 122 27.76 -2.57 14.68
C CYS A 122 29.09 -1.98 15.16
N VAL A 123 29.17 -0.66 15.19
CA VAL A 123 30.25 0.09 15.84
C VAL A 123 29.97 0.28 17.34
N THR A 124 28.75 -0.01 17.78
CA THR A 124 28.28 0.13 19.17
C THR A 124 27.91 -1.22 19.77
N ASP A 125 27.86 -1.30 21.08
CA ASP A 125 27.48 -2.50 21.83
C ASP A 125 26.30 -2.20 22.75
N CYS A 126 25.13 -1.89 22.14
CA CYS A 126 23.93 -1.50 22.87
C CYS A 126 23.42 -2.65 23.74
N VAL A 127 23.20 -2.38 25.04
CA VAL A 127 22.76 -3.39 26.03
C VAL A 127 21.35 -3.93 25.76
N TYR A 128 20.51 -3.19 25.03
CA TYR A 128 19.14 -3.54 24.65
C TYR A 128 19.04 -4.10 23.23
N CYS A 129 20.18 -4.44 22.60
CA CYS A 129 20.19 -4.92 21.22
C CYS A 129 19.55 -6.29 21.14
N TYR A 130 18.59 -6.45 20.22
CA TYR A 130 17.92 -7.73 19.95
C TYR A 130 18.73 -8.68 19.05
N GLN A 131 19.85 -8.18 18.49
CA GLN A 131 20.66 -8.94 17.55
C GLN A 131 21.56 -9.95 18.24
N ASP A 132 21.75 -11.12 17.60
CA ASP A 132 22.78 -12.08 18.01
C ASP A 132 24.17 -11.53 17.67
N LYS A 133 24.90 -11.14 18.72
CA LYS A 133 26.26 -10.61 18.61
C LYS A 133 27.36 -11.68 18.53
N THR A 134 26.98 -12.96 18.65
CA THR A 134 27.95 -14.07 18.64
C THR A 134 28.41 -14.41 17.23
N ARG A 135 27.56 -14.16 16.22
CA ARG A 135 27.89 -14.34 14.81
C ARG A 135 27.88 -12.98 14.10
N LYS A 136 29.07 -12.52 13.69
CA LYS A 136 29.19 -11.29 12.91
C LYS A 136 29.14 -11.63 11.41
N VAL A 137 28.05 -11.22 10.75
CA VAL A 137 27.89 -11.35 9.30
C VAL A 137 27.93 -9.95 8.69
N ASN A 138 29.03 -9.63 8.02
CA ASN A 138 29.25 -8.31 7.44
C ASN A 138 28.58 -8.14 6.07
N CYS A 139 28.33 -9.23 5.37
CA CYS A 139 27.74 -9.22 4.03
C CYS A 139 26.85 -10.47 3.91
N GLY A 140 25.57 -10.32 4.22
CA GLY A 140 24.63 -11.44 4.22
C GLY A 140 23.96 -11.66 2.86
N ILE A 141 23.52 -10.59 2.22
CA ILE A 141 22.74 -10.65 0.98
C ILE A 141 23.51 -9.87 -0.10
N PRO A 142 23.78 -10.50 -1.27
CA PRO A 142 24.38 -9.80 -2.40
C PRO A 142 23.52 -8.64 -2.89
N LEU A 143 24.13 -7.57 -3.41
CA LEU A 143 23.43 -6.40 -3.91
C LEU A 143 22.38 -6.75 -4.96
N GLU A 144 22.76 -7.62 -5.91
CA GLU A 144 21.85 -8.05 -6.99
C GLU A 144 20.56 -8.65 -6.42
N ARG A 145 20.69 -9.48 -5.36
CA ARG A 145 19.50 -10.08 -4.71
C ARG A 145 18.67 -9.05 -3.96
N ILE A 146 19.28 -8.03 -3.39
CA ILE A 146 18.54 -6.91 -2.75
C ILE A 146 17.74 -6.14 -3.79
N LEU A 147 18.34 -5.82 -4.93
CA LEU A 147 17.66 -5.13 -6.03
C LEU A 147 16.51 -5.96 -6.60
N GLU A 148 16.69 -7.27 -6.74
CA GLU A 148 15.59 -8.18 -7.12
C GLU A 148 14.44 -8.15 -6.10
N ILE A 149 14.74 -8.23 -4.80
CA ILE A 149 13.71 -8.18 -3.75
C ILE A 149 12.97 -6.83 -3.75
N ILE A 150 13.68 -5.73 -3.97
CA ILE A 150 13.04 -4.41 -4.09
C ILE A 150 12.11 -4.37 -5.30
N HIS A 151 12.55 -4.93 -6.43
CA HIS A 151 11.71 -5.00 -7.63
C HIS A 151 10.48 -5.89 -7.40
N GLU A 152 10.65 -7.09 -6.85
CA GLU A 152 9.55 -7.99 -6.49
C GLU A 152 8.57 -7.31 -5.51
N ALA A 153 9.09 -6.61 -4.50
CA ALA A 153 8.28 -5.88 -3.54
C ALA A 153 7.43 -4.78 -4.21
N HIS A 154 8.03 -4.08 -5.17
CA HIS A 154 7.32 -3.09 -5.98
C HIS A 154 6.20 -3.74 -6.81
N GLU A 155 6.49 -4.84 -7.51
CA GLU A 155 5.51 -5.58 -8.31
C GLU A 155 4.36 -6.15 -7.48
N LEU A 156 4.64 -6.58 -6.25
CA LEU A 156 3.67 -7.10 -5.29
C LEU A 156 2.96 -6.02 -4.48
N HIS A 157 3.24 -4.74 -4.74
CA HIS A 157 2.66 -3.60 -4.03
C HIS A 157 2.85 -3.64 -2.51
N VAL A 158 4.05 -4.02 -2.06
CA VAL A 158 4.40 -3.98 -0.64
C VAL A 158 4.36 -2.54 -0.14
N ASN A 159 3.63 -2.30 0.95
CA ASN A 159 3.41 -0.95 1.46
C ASN A 159 4.63 -0.38 2.20
N THR A 160 5.36 -1.24 2.90
CA THR A 160 6.49 -0.83 3.74
C THR A 160 7.69 -1.70 3.45
N PHE A 161 8.81 -1.06 3.20
CA PHE A 161 10.09 -1.72 3.01
C PHE A 161 11.07 -1.15 4.03
N ASP A 162 11.35 -1.94 5.07
CA ASP A 162 12.26 -1.57 6.14
C ASP A 162 13.65 -2.16 5.88
N VAL A 163 14.67 -1.38 6.08
CA VAL A 163 16.05 -1.85 6.08
C VAL A 163 16.60 -1.74 7.48
N VAL A 164 17.00 -2.86 8.03
CA VAL A 164 17.56 -2.97 9.36
C VAL A 164 18.89 -3.73 9.32
N GLY A 165 19.53 -3.83 10.44
CA GLY A 165 20.75 -4.58 10.54
C GLY A 165 21.44 -4.31 11.85
N GLY A 166 22.72 -4.51 11.93
CA GLY A 166 23.59 -3.87 12.86
C GLY A 166 23.64 -2.37 12.55
N GLU A 167 24.74 -1.91 12.02
CA GLU A 167 24.86 -0.55 11.49
C GLU A 167 24.68 -0.59 9.95
N PHE A 168 23.62 0.05 9.46
CA PHE A 168 23.29 0.10 8.04
C PHE A 168 24.48 0.60 7.18
N PHE A 169 25.15 1.66 7.64
CA PHE A 169 26.28 2.27 6.91
C PHE A 169 27.52 1.40 6.83
N LEU A 170 27.57 0.27 7.53
CA LEU A 170 28.62 -0.73 7.38
C LEU A 170 28.35 -1.74 6.24
N TYR A 171 27.18 -1.70 5.63
CA TYR A 171 26.93 -2.48 4.43
C TYR A 171 27.69 -1.85 3.25
N PRO A 172 28.50 -2.63 2.49
CA PRO A 172 29.42 -2.07 1.48
C PRO A 172 28.73 -1.24 0.39
N HIS A 173 27.48 -1.62 0.02
CA HIS A 173 26.70 -1.02 -1.07
C HIS A 173 25.56 -0.12 -0.57
N TRP A 174 25.68 0.45 0.62
CA TRP A 174 24.59 1.23 1.23
C TRP A 174 24.18 2.50 0.43
N LYS A 175 25.00 2.94 -0.51
CA LYS A 175 24.72 4.11 -1.37
C LYS A 175 23.99 3.76 -2.67
N GLU A 176 23.93 2.51 -3.03
CA GLU A 176 23.30 1.99 -4.24
C GLU A 176 21.88 1.54 -3.97
#